data_c0d14ee25f23700498011dc213605932
#
_entry.id   c0d14ee25f23700498011dc213605932
#
_cell.length_a   1.000
_cell.length_b   1.000
_cell.length_c   1.000
_cell.angle_alpha   90.00
_cell.angle_beta   90.00
_cell.angle_gamma   90.00
#
_symmetry.space_group_name_H-M   'P 1'
#
loop_
_entity.id
_entity.type
_entity.pdbx_description
1 polymer ?
#
loop_
_entity_poly.entity_id
_entity_poly.type
_entity_poly.pdbx_seq_one_letter_code
_entity_poly.pdbx_strand_id
1 'polypeptide(L)'
;MTWNPDQYHRHREARNAPARDLMAMIPALPCRDVVDLGCGTGEHTRTLAERFPDARVLGLDSSAQMLAKADALGLPNLRFERGDILDLAGEYDLMFSNAALQWLPDHPALLARLWDHLRPGGVLAVQVPANHDHVSHRLLTETANEFAAELGGFTRFGTAHGASPVLTPARYAEVLDGLGAGEVTALSKVYPVVLPGAGGLLDWTRGTALVPYLSRLGAEDGERFVAAYLERLRSRWPGERVYYAFTRVLFTARKPG
;
A
#
# COMPACT_ATOMS: atom_id res chain seq x y z
N MET A 1 -8.82 -12.01 -26.03
CA MET A 1 -8.89 -10.70 -25.36
C MET A 1 -7.86 -9.80 -26.00
N THR A 2 -8.28 -8.73 -26.63
CA THR A 2 -7.36 -7.73 -27.23
C THR A 2 -6.77 -6.88 -26.12
N TRP A 3 -5.46 -6.96 -25.93
CA TRP A 3 -4.69 -6.11 -25.03
C TRP A 3 -4.85 -4.65 -25.44
N ASN A 4 -5.33 -3.79 -24.51
CA ASN A 4 -5.52 -2.36 -24.78
C ASN A 4 -4.46 -1.54 -24.00
N PRO A 5 -3.44 -0.98 -24.69
CA PRO A 5 -2.38 -0.19 -24.07
C PRO A 5 -2.89 1.01 -23.28
N ASP A 6 -3.92 1.71 -23.79
CA ASP A 6 -4.48 2.89 -23.15
C ASP A 6 -5.19 2.57 -21.83
N GLN A 7 -5.76 1.37 -21.72
CA GLN A 7 -6.38 0.89 -20.50
C GLN A 7 -5.32 0.52 -19.44
N TYR A 8 -4.23 -0.09 -19.86
CA TYR A 8 -3.09 -0.42 -19.00
C TYR A 8 -2.44 0.86 -18.45
N HIS A 9 -2.21 1.87 -19.29
CA HIS A 9 -1.67 3.17 -18.90
C HIS A 9 -2.58 3.89 -17.91
N ARG A 10 -3.89 3.93 -18.17
CA ARG A 10 -4.88 4.54 -17.25
C ARG A 10 -4.92 3.86 -15.89
N HIS A 11 -4.81 2.53 -15.84
CA HIS A 11 -4.74 1.79 -14.57
C HIS A 11 -3.45 2.07 -13.80
N ARG A 12 -2.32 2.22 -14.50
CA ARG A 12 -1.03 2.60 -13.90
C ARG A 12 -1.09 4.01 -13.30
N GLU A 13 -1.64 4.97 -14.04
CA GLU A 13 -1.83 6.34 -13.55
C GLU A 13 -2.73 6.40 -12.31
N ALA A 14 -3.86 5.71 -12.33
CA ALA A 14 -4.78 5.65 -11.19
C ALA A 14 -4.12 5.02 -9.95
N ARG A 15 -3.24 4.02 -10.14
CA ARG A 15 -2.46 3.38 -9.05
C ARG A 15 -1.38 4.29 -8.49
N ASN A 16 -0.79 5.15 -9.32
CA ASN A 16 0.29 6.06 -8.93
C ASN A 16 -0.21 7.40 -8.36
N ALA A 17 -1.45 7.78 -8.64
CA ALA A 17 -2.04 9.03 -8.15
C ALA A 17 -1.96 9.19 -6.62
N PRO A 18 -2.24 8.16 -5.79
CA PRO A 18 -2.11 8.27 -4.33
C PRO A 18 -0.69 8.60 -3.86
N ALA A 19 0.33 8.02 -4.49
CA ALA A 19 1.72 8.29 -4.15
C ALA A 19 2.13 9.72 -4.52
N ARG A 20 1.68 10.22 -5.68
CA ARG A 20 1.92 11.63 -6.08
C ARG A 20 1.27 12.61 -5.11
N ASP A 21 0.03 12.33 -4.69
CA ASP A 21 -0.66 13.16 -3.69
C ASP A 21 0.07 13.14 -2.35
N LEU A 22 0.52 11.97 -1.89
CA LEU A 22 1.31 11.85 -0.68
C LEU A 22 2.63 12.64 -0.78
N MET A 23 3.34 12.53 -1.90
CA MET A 23 4.56 13.31 -2.14
C MET A 23 4.29 14.83 -2.14
N ALA A 24 3.13 15.27 -2.64
CA ALA A 24 2.74 16.67 -2.60
C ALA A 24 2.41 17.19 -1.19
N MET A 25 2.03 16.29 -0.26
CA MET A 25 1.81 16.64 1.14
C MET A 25 3.11 16.79 1.94
N ILE A 26 4.25 16.29 1.45
CA ILE A 26 5.54 16.42 2.12
C ILE A 26 5.98 17.89 2.04
N PRO A 27 6.15 18.60 3.18
CA PRO A 27 6.61 19.99 3.19
C PRO A 27 8.04 20.12 2.65
N ALA A 28 8.45 21.33 2.38
CA ALA A 28 9.86 21.62 2.15
C ALA A 28 10.63 21.42 3.46
N LEU A 29 11.60 20.52 3.45
CA LEU A 29 12.46 20.25 4.59
C LEU A 29 13.88 19.90 4.11
N PRO A 30 14.92 20.27 4.86
CA PRO A 30 16.26 19.78 4.59
C PRO A 30 16.31 18.29 4.93
N CYS A 31 16.65 17.45 3.95
CA CYS A 31 16.82 16.02 4.13
C CYS A 31 18.27 15.62 3.92
N ARG A 32 18.83 14.84 4.83
CA ARG A 32 20.10 14.12 4.69
C ARG A 32 19.88 12.64 4.47
N ASP A 33 18.88 12.09 5.17
CA ASP A 33 18.52 10.67 5.11
C ASP A 33 17.02 10.50 4.88
N VAL A 34 16.68 9.81 3.81
CA VAL A 34 15.31 9.50 3.40
C VAL A 34 15.16 7.99 3.30
N VAL A 35 14.05 7.43 3.81
CA VAL A 35 13.72 6.02 3.61
C VAL A 35 12.33 5.86 3.01
N ASP A 36 12.23 4.97 2.02
CA ASP A 36 10.96 4.48 1.44
C ASP A 36 10.69 3.07 1.97
N LEU A 37 9.71 2.96 2.85
CA LEU A 37 9.34 1.73 3.56
C LEU A 37 8.37 0.89 2.72
N GLY A 38 8.82 -0.28 2.28
CA GLY A 38 8.11 -1.13 1.33
C GLY A 38 8.17 -0.56 -0.08
N CYS A 39 9.38 -0.24 -0.55
CA CYS A 39 9.64 0.47 -1.79
C CYS A 39 9.24 -0.29 -3.07
N GLY A 40 9.02 -1.61 -2.99
CA GLY A 40 8.65 -2.44 -4.12
C GLY A 40 9.67 -2.38 -5.25
N THR A 41 9.23 -1.96 -6.44
CA THR A 41 10.09 -1.81 -7.63
C THR A 41 10.87 -0.50 -7.68
N GLY A 42 10.83 0.32 -6.63
CA GLY A 42 11.66 1.51 -6.47
C GLY A 42 11.24 2.74 -7.28
N GLU A 43 10.13 2.71 -8.03
CA GLU A 43 9.72 3.86 -8.86
C GLU A 43 9.49 5.13 -8.02
N HIS A 44 8.89 5.02 -6.86
CA HIS A 44 8.65 6.14 -5.96
C HIS A 44 9.92 6.55 -5.21
N THR A 45 10.75 5.58 -4.83
CA THR A 45 12.06 5.83 -4.21
C THR A 45 12.97 6.64 -5.13
N ARG A 46 12.97 6.32 -6.43
CA ARG A 46 13.67 7.11 -7.44
C ARG A 46 13.15 8.56 -7.50
N THR A 47 11.83 8.75 -7.49
CA THR A 47 11.24 10.10 -7.48
C THR A 47 11.66 10.89 -6.21
N LEU A 48 11.76 10.22 -5.07
CA LEU A 48 12.29 10.83 -3.84
C LEU A 48 13.78 11.21 -4.00
N ALA A 49 14.61 10.34 -4.59
CA ALA A 49 16.02 10.63 -4.84
C ALA A 49 16.23 11.80 -5.80
N GLU A 50 15.38 11.93 -6.81
CA GLU A 50 15.38 13.08 -7.73
C GLU A 50 14.92 14.38 -7.02
N ARG A 51 13.96 14.29 -6.10
CA ARG A 51 13.46 15.45 -5.33
C ARG A 51 14.43 15.92 -4.26
N PHE A 52 15.22 15.03 -3.68
CA PHE A 52 16.19 15.31 -2.63
C PHE A 52 17.61 14.90 -3.07
N PRO A 53 18.22 15.61 -4.05
CA PRO A 53 19.45 15.19 -4.70
C PRO A 53 20.67 15.14 -3.74
N ASP A 54 20.64 15.91 -2.65
CA ASP A 54 21.69 15.94 -1.63
C ASP A 54 21.47 14.94 -0.49
N ALA A 55 20.34 14.23 -0.48
CA ALA A 55 20.02 13.23 0.54
C ALA A 55 20.48 11.84 0.13
N ARG A 56 20.80 11.01 1.11
CA ARG A 56 20.93 9.55 0.94
C ARG A 56 19.53 8.94 0.99
N VAL A 57 19.10 8.32 -0.08
CA VAL A 57 17.77 7.72 -0.20
C VAL A 57 17.89 6.21 -0.17
N LEU A 58 17.20 5.60 0.78
CA LEU A 58 17.12 4.16 0.96
C LEU A 58 15.73 3.65 0.58
N GLY A 59 15.65 2.70 -0.35
CA GLY A 59 14.46 1.87 -0.56
C GLY A 59 14.59 0.57 0.23
N LEU A 60 13.67 0.31 1.15
CA LEU A 60 13.63 -0.92 1.96
C LEU A 60 12.43 -1.78 1.53
N ASP A 61 12.66 -3.06 1.19
CA ASP A 61 11.61 -4.03 0.88
C ASP A 61 12.01 -5.43 1.31
N SER A 62 11.07 -6.24 1.78
CA SER A 62 11.31 -7.63 2.16
C SER A 62 11.42 -8.58 0.97
N SER A 63 10.92 -8.19 -0.20
CA SER A 63 10.85 -8.99 -1.42
C SER A 63 12.09 -8.82 -2.30
N ALA A 64 12.97 -9.82 -2.33
CA ALA A 64 14.10 -9.84 -3.25
C ALA A 64 13.68 -9.74 -4.73
N GLN A 65 12.51 -10.29 -5.09
CA GLN A 65 11.97 -10.22 -6.46
C GLN A 65 11.59 -8.79 -6.87
N MET A 66 11.08 -7.98 -5.93
CA MET A 66 10.77 -6.58 -6.18
C MET A 66 12.05 -5.76 -6.32
N LEU A 67 13.00 -5.96 -5.42
CA LEU A 67 14.29 -5.26 -5.42
C LEU A 67 15.13 -5.53 -6.66
N ALA A 68 15.12 -6.75 -7.19
CA ALA A 68 15.81 -7.07 -8.44
C ALA A 68 15.38 -6.21 -9.63
N LYS A 69 14.16 -5.62 -9.59
CA LYS A 69 13.70 -4.65 -10.60
C LYS A 69 14.12 -3.22 -10.25
N ALA A 70 14.26 -2.94 -8.95
CA ALA A 70 14.64 -1.61 -8.45
C ALA A 70 16.12 -1.28 -8.70
N ASP A 71 17.01 -2.28 -8.64
CA ASP A 71 18.45 -2.12 -8.83
C ASP A 71 18.83 -1.48 -10.18
N ALA A 72 17.99 -1.62 -11.21
CA ALA A 72 18.19 -1.00 -12.51
C ALA A 72 17.94 0.54 -12.53
N LEU A 73 17.44 1.12 -11.45
CA LEU A 73 17.02 2.53 -11.38
C LEU A 73 18.18 3.50 -11.02
N GLY A 74 19.39 3.04 -10.93
CA GLY A 74 20.61 3.68 -10.45
C GLY A 74 20.68 5.21 -10.48
N LEU A 75 20.74 5.82 -9.27
CA LEU A 75 21.11 7.21 -9.03
C LEU A 75 22.22 7.23 -7.97
N PRO A 76 23.14 8.22 -8.01
CA PRO A 76 24.28 8.25 -7.08
C PRO A 76 23.90 8.29 -5.59
N ASN A 77 22.73 8.86 -5.29
CA ASN A 77 22.23 9.05 -3.94
C ASN A 77 21.14 8.00 -3.55
N LEU A 78 20.90 6.98 -4.39
CA LEU A 78 19.85 5.97 -4.21
C LEU A 78 20.47 4.60 -3.97
N ARG A 79 19.99 3.89 -2.96
CA ARG A 79 20.32 2.49 -2.71
C ARG A 79 19.07 1.72 -2.31
N PHE A 80 19.09 0.40 -2.54
CA PHE A 80 18.04 -0.51 -2.14
C PHE A 80 18.60 -1.56 -1.19
N GLU A 81 17.84 -1.88 -0.16
CA GLU A 81 18.21 -2.91 0.82
C GLU A 81 17.02 -3.86 1.06
N ARG A 82 17.34 -5.16 1.18
CA ARG A 82 16.37 -6.14 1.60
C ARG A 82 16.26 -6.15 3.11
N GLY A 83 15.05 -5.88 3.65
CA GLY A 83 14.81 -5.88 5.09
C GLY A 83 13.32 -5.83 5.43
N ASP A 84 13.01 -6.12 6.68
CA ASP A 84 11.68 -5.92 7.23
C ASP A 84 11.55 -4.50 7.78
N ILE A 85 10.39 -3.88 7.58
CA ILE A 85 10.07 -2.57 8.16
C ILE A 85 10.16 -2.60 9.70
N LEU A 86 9.84 -3.75 10.30
CA LEU A 86 9.92 -3.95 11.74
C LEU A 86 11.37 -3.99 12.26
N ASP A 87 12.35 -4.25 11.41
CA ASP A 87 13.77 -4.29 11.77
C ASP A 87 14.50 -3.03 11.28
N LEU A 88 13.77 -1.95 10.97
CA LEU A 88 14.36 -0.69 10.53
C LEU A 88 15.42 -0.21 11.50
N ALA A 89 16.56 0.20 10.97
CA ALA A 89 17.67 0.77 11.74
C ALA A 89 18.02 2.17 11.22
N GLY A 90 18.68 2.97 12.06
CA GLY A 90 19.09 4.33 11.72
C GLY A 90 18.03 5.37 12.06
N GLU A 91 18.32 6.62 11.67
CA GLU A 91 17.45 7.78 11.88
C GLU A 91 17.30 8.54 10.57
N TYR A 92 16.08 9.07 10.32
CA TYR A 92 15.71 9.65 9.04
C TYR A 92 15.07 11.03 9.20
N ASP A 93 15.30 11.90 8.24
CA ASP A 93 14.63 13.21 8.13
C ASP A 93 13.27 13.06 7.44
N LEU A 94 13.16 12.09 6.54
CA LEU A 94 11.90 11.73 5.87
C LEU A 94 11.73 10.22 5.84
N MET A 95 10.62 9.76 6.37
CA MET A 95 10.15 8.39 6.22
C MET A 95 8.91 8.40 5.33
N PHE A 96 8.99 7.75 4.19
CA PHE A 96 7.91 7.63 3.22
C PHE A 96 7.42 6.18 3.15
N SER A 97 6.12 5.97 3.02
CA SER A 97 5.56 4.64 2.77
C SER A 97 4.31 4.74 1.90
N ASN A 98 4.32 4.04 0.79
CA ASN A 98 3.17 3.98 -0.11
C ASN A 98 2.68 2.55 -0.31
N ALA A 99 1.48 2.25 0.16
CA ALA A 99 0.80 0.97 0.03
C ALA A 99 1.62 -0.24 0.55
N ALA A 100 2.32 -0.06 1.67
CA ALA A 100 3.09 -1.11 2.33
C ALA A 100 2.58 -1.41 3.75
N LEU A 101 2.34 -0.41 4.59
CA LEU A 101 2.04 -0.62 6.00
C LEU A 101 0.75 -1.41 6.27
N GLN A 102 -0.21 -1.44 5.36
CA GLN A 102 -1.45 -2.23 5.49
C GLN A 102 -1.22 -3.74 5.67
N TRP A 103 -0.01 -4.22 5.41
CA TRP A 103 0.36 -5.62 5.58
C TRP A 103 0.86 -5.94 6.97
N LEU A 104 1.14 -4.92 7.78
CA LEU A 104 1.65 -5.05 9.13
C LEU A 104 0.51 -4.88 10.15
N PRO A 105 0.51 -5.66 11.25
CA PRO A 105 -0.49 -5.52 12.29
C PRO A 105 -0.22 -4.31 13.18
N ASP A 106 -1.18 -3.97 14.03
CA ASP A 106 -1.06 -3.01 15.14
C ASP A 106 -0.42 -1.66 14.73
N HIS A 107 -1.12 -0.91 13.90
CA HIS A 107 -0.62 0.39 13.43
C HIS A 107 -0.25 1.38 14.53
N PRO A 108 -0.93 1.45 15.71
CA PRO A 108 -0.45 2.27 16.82
C PRO A 108 0.95 1.92 17.29
N ALA A 109 1.24 0.65 17.54
CA ALA A 109 2.56 0.20 17.94
C ALA A 109 3.61 0.36 16.83
N LEU A 110 3.22 0.08 15.57
CA LEU A 110 4.07 0.29 14.40
C LEU A 110 4.48 1.77 14.26
N LEU A 111 3.53 2.69 14.37
CA LEU A 111 3.81 4.13 14.27
C LEU A 111 4.73 4.61 15.39
N ALA A 112 4.56 4.12 16.62
CA ALA A 112 5.45 4.44 17.72
C ALA A 112 6.90 4.02 17.41
N ARG A 113 7.10 2.79 16.90
CA ARG A 113 8.44 2.32 16.47
C ARG A 113 9.04 3.19 15.36
N LEU A 114 8.27 3.48 14.33
CA LEU A 114 8.72 4.35 13.24
C LEU A 114 9.06 5.75 13.74
N TRP A 115 8.28 6.26 14.70
CA TRP A 115 8.50 7.57 15.30
C TRP A 115 9.84 7.70 16.02
N ASP A 116 10.30 6.60 16.66
CA ASP A 116 11.61 6.57 17.30
C ASP A 116 12.77 6.73 16.30
N HIS A 117 12.60 6.27 15.07
CA HIS A 117 13.57 6.42 13.96
C HIS A 117 13.47 7.76 13.22
N LEU A 118 12.52 8.63 13.57
CA LEU A 118 12.37 9.94 12.94
C LEU A 118 13.17 10.98 13.74
N ARG A 119 14.05 11.72 13.08
CA ARG A 119 14.81 12.81 13.72
C ARG A 119 13.90 13.95 14.16
N PRO A 120 14.32 14.76 15.17
CA PRO A 120 13.67 16.04 15.44
C PRO A 120 13.58 16.90 14.17
N GLY A 121 12.41 17.49 13.91
CA GLY A 121 12.08 18.21 12.68
C GLY A 121 11.73 17.33 11.48
N GLY A 122 11.92 16.01 11.55
CA GLY A 122 11.65 15.07 10.48
C GLY A 122 10.17 14.84 10.22
N VAL A 123 9.86 14.24 9.06
CA VAL A 123 8.50 14.01 8.56
C VAL A 123 8.26 12.54 8.30
N LEU A 124 7.16 12.02 8.82
CA LEU A 124 6.57 10.74 8.43
C LEU A 124 5.46 11.00 7.41
N ALA A 125 5.52 10.36 6.24
CA ALA A 125 4.51 10.47 5.18
C ALA A 125 4.04 9.06 4.76
N VAL A 126 2.76 8.76 4.94
CA VAL A 126 2.22 7.42 4.73
C VAL A 126 0.93 7.46 3.93
N GLN A 127 0.81 6.51 3.01
CA GLN A 127 -0.43 6.20 2.30
C GLN A 127 -0.75 4.71 2.41
N VAL A 128 -2.00 4.41 2.75
CA VAL A 128 -2.49 3.03 2.83
C VAL A 128 -3.84 2.87 2.11
N PRO A 129 -4.11 1.71 1.49
CA PRO A 129 -5.43 1.40 0.96
C PRO A 129 -6.45 1.24 2.08
N ALA A 130 -7.64 1.83 1.89
CA ALA A 130 -8.76 1.80 2.83
C ALA A 130 -10.04 1.26 2.17
N ASN A 131 -9.89 0.18 1.39
CA ASN A 131 -10.99 -0.44 0.65
C ASN A 131 -11.53 -1.72 1.31
N HIS A 132 -11.10 -2.05 2.52
CA HIS A 132 -11.47 -3.32 3.18
C HIS A 132 -12.98 -3.48 3.36
N ASP A 133 -13.73 -2.39 3.51
CA ASP A 133 -15.21 -2.40 3.60
C ASP A 133 -15.92 -2.31 2.24
N HIS A 134 -15.17 -2.15 1.15
CA HIS A 134 -15.77 -2.14 -0.19
C HIS A 134 -16.38 -3.49 -0.53
N VAL A 135 -17.51 -3.49 -1.24
CA VAL A 135 -18.27 -4.72 -1.58
C VAL A 135 -17.37 -5.78 -2.21
N SER A 136 -16.45 -5.41 -3.11
CA SER A 136 -15.52 -6.37 -3.72
C SER A 136 -14.66 -7.11 -2.70
N HIS A 137 -14.19 -6.44 -1.64
CA HIS A 137 -13.39 -7.06 -0.59
C HIS A 137 -14.23 -7.95 0.33
N ARG A 138 -15.50 -7.57 0.60
CA ARG A 138 -16.43 -8.45 1.32
C ARG A 138 -16.72 -9.72 0.54
N LEU A 139 -17.01 -9.60 -0.77
CA LEU A 139 -17.21 -10.76 -1.64
C LEU A 139 -15.96 -11.66 -1.72
N LEU A 140 -14.77 -11.06 -1.67
CA LEU A 140 -13.52 -11.83 -1.60
C LEU A 140 -13.39 -12.59 -0.28
N THR A 141 -13.75 -11.98 0.84
CA THR A 141 -13.78 -12.64 2.16
C THR A 141 -14.82 -13.77 2.21
N GLU A 142 -16.01 -13.54 1.65
CA GLU A 142 -17.04 -14.58 1.52
C GLU A 142 -16.53 -15.77 0.69
N THR A 143 -15.83 -15.49 -0.43
CA THR A 143 -15.20 -16.54 -1.23
C THR A 143 -14.14 -17.29 -0.41
N ALA A 144 -13.29 -16.58 0.32
CA ALA A 144 -12.26 -17.20 1.15
C ALA A 144 -12.83 -18.11 2.24
N ASN A 145 -13.98 -17.79 2.80
CA ASN A 145 -14.65 -18.62 3.78
C ASN A 145 -15.10 -19.96 3.19
N GLU A 146 -15.47 -20.04 1.91
CA GLU A 146 -15.81 -21.29 1.23
C GLU A 146 -14.59 -22.17 0.96
N PHE A 147 -13.40 -21.57 0.90
CA PHE A 147 -12.12 -22.25 0.72
C PHE A 147 -11.31 -22.31 2.03
N ALA A 148 -11.99 -22.25 3.18
CA ALA A 148 -11.31 -22.18 4.48
C ALA A 148 -10.41 -23.40 4.76
N ALA A 149 -10.81 -24.59 4.29
CA ALA A 149 -10.04 -25.82 4.44
C ALA A 149 -8.76 -25.78 3.61
N GLU A 150 -8.85 -25.40 2.33
CA GLU A 150 -7.74 -25.30 1.38
C GLU A 150 -6.77 -24.16 1.77
N LEU A 151 -7.29 -23.10 2.40
CA LEU A 151 -6.52 -21.96 2.92
C LEU A 151 -5.93 -22.22 4.31
N GLY A 152 -6.21 -23.36 4.96
CA GLY A 152 -5.70 -23.68 6.28
C GLY A 152 -6.13 -22.67 7.36
N GLY A 153 -7.33 -22.09 7.25
CA GLY A 153 -7.84 -21.08 8.17
C GLY A 153 -7.19 -19.69 8.01
N PHE A 154 -6.49 -19.45 6.89
CA PHE A 154 -5.85 -18.17 6.63
C PHE A 154 -6.86 -17.01 6.60
N THR A 155 -6.56 -15.96 7.36
CA THR A 155 -7.23 -14.67 7.28
C THR A 155 -6.26 -13.60 6.74
N ARG A 156 -6.73 -12.75 5.85
CA ARG A 156 -5.90 -11.79 5.09
C ARG A 156 -4.99 -10.92 5.95
N PHE A 157 -5.43 -10.58 7.16
CA PHE A 157 -4.71 -9.65 8.04
C PHE A 157 -4.19 -10.33 9.33
N GLY A 158 -4.28 -11.66 9.42
CA GLY A 158 -3.82 -12.39 10.61
C GLY A 158 -4.61 -12.10 11.89
N THR A 159 -5.71 -11.36 11.79
CA THR A 159 -6.58 -11.04 12.92
C THR A 159 -7.71 -12.05 13.04
N ALA A 160 -8.26 -12.25 14.24
CA ALA A 160 -9.28 -13.27 14.54
C ALA A 160 -10.52 -13.23 13.65
N HIS A 161 -10.80 -12.11 12.96
CA HIS A 161 -11.93 -11.93 12.06
C HIS A 161 -11.53 -11.33 10.70
N GLY A 162 -10.24 -11.37 10.34
CA GLY A 162 -9.74 -10.77 9.10
C GLY A 162 -9.90 -9.23 9.05
N ALA A 163 -10.04 -8.58 10.21
CA ALA A 163 -10.17 -7.12 10.28
C ALA A 163 -8.90 -6.43 9.79
N SER A 164 -9.06 -5.36 9.02
CA SER A 164 -7.94 -4.57 8.53
C SER A 164 -7.22 -3.85 9.67
N PRO A 165 -5.88 -3.81 9.69
CA PRO A 165 -5.12 -3.00 10.63
C PRO A 165 -5.18 -1.49 10.31
N VAL A 166 -5.69 -1.13 9.14
CA VAL A 166 -5.77 0.26 8.67
C VAL A 166 -6.79 1.04 9.47
N LEU A 167 -6.34 2.15 10.05
CA LEU A 167 -7.17 3.03 10.88
C LEU A 167 -7.89 4.10 10.04
N THR A 168 -8.88 4.75 10.64
CA THR A 168 -9.48 5.96 10.06
C THR A 168 -8.50 7.14 10.13
N PRO A 169 -8.64 8.18 9.28
CA PRO A 169 -7.80 9.38 9.36
C PRO A 169 -7.78 10.00 10.75
N ALA A 170 -8.94 10.11 11.41
CA ALA A 170 -9.03 10.64 12.76
C ALA A 170 -8.21 9.84 13.76
N ARG A 171 -8.29 8.49 13.66
CA ARG A 171 -7.55 7.62 14.57
C ARG A 171 -6.03 7.66 14.33
N TYR A 172 -5.59 7.80 13.07
CA TYR A 172 -4.17 8.06 12.79
C TYR A 172 -3.71 9.38 13.40
N ALA A 173 -4.50 10.45 13.28
CA ALA A 173 -4.17 11.75 13.86
C ALA A 173 -4.08 11.67 15.38
N GLU A 174 -5.01 11.00 16.07
CA GLU A 174 -4.96 10.79 17.52
C GLU A 174 -3.71 10.02 17.97
N VAL A 175 -3.34 8.95 17.24
CA VAL A 175 -2.12 8.19 17.56
C VAL A 175 -0.87 9.06 17.41
N LEU A 176 -0.78 9.84 16.33
CA LEU A 176 0.36 10.71 16.07
C LEU A 176 0.46 11.87 17.06
N ASP A 177 -0.68 12.47 17.43
CA ASP A 177 -0.75 13.47 18.51
C ASP A 177 -0.23 12.88 19.84
N GLY A 178 -0.67 11.67 20.18
CA GLY A 178 -0.21 10.95 21.36
C GLY A 178 1.30 10.63 21.36
N LEU A 179 1.94 10.58 20.19
CA LEU A 179 3.39 10.46 20.01
C LEU A 179 4.12 11.81 20.05
N GLY A 180 3.39 12.91 20.26
CA GLY A 180 3.94 14.26 20.33
C GLY A 180 4.20 14.90 18.97
N ALA A 181 3.47 14.55 17.92
CA ALA A 181 3.60 15.20 16.62
C ALA A 181 3.16 16.66 16.66
N GLY A 182 3.97 17.56 16.08
CA GLY A 182 3.68 19.00 16.03
C GLY A 182 2.70 19.39 14.93
N GLU A 183 2.82 18.78 13.77
CA GLU A 183 1.99 19.05 12.60
C GLU A 183 1.46 17.72 12.07
N VAL A 184 0.14 17.54 12.11
CA VAL A 184 -0.52 16.32 11.61
C VAL A 184 -1.53 16.70 10.54
N THR A 185 -1.42 16.06 9.37
CA THR A 185 -2.47 16.08 8.35
C THR A 185 -2.87 14.65 8.05
N ALA A 186 -4.15 14.32 8.21
CA ALA A 186 -4.67 13.00 7.88
C ALA A 186 -6.00 13.14 7.12
N LEU A 187 -6.12 12.46 5.97
CA LEU A 187 -7.31 12.55 5.12
C LEU A 187 -7.63 11.23 4.44
N SER A 188 -8.87 11.08 4.05
CA SER A 188 -9.32 10.01 3.14
C SER A 188 -9.62 10.61 1.77
N LYS A 189 -9.07 10.00 0.72
CA LYS A 189 -9.29 10.41 -0.68
C LYS A 189 -9.78 9.25 -1.52
N VAL A 190 -10.81 9.50 -2.31
CA VAL A 190 -11.32 8.55 -3.30
C VAL A 190 -10.65 8.81 -4.64
N TYR A 191 -10.10 7.76 -5.22
CA TYR A 191 -9.54 7.74 -6.57
C TYR A 191 -10.50 6.92 -7.45
N PRO A 192 -11.36 7.57 -8.25
CA PRO A 192 -12.34 6.86 -9.05
C PRO A 192 -11.67 6.13 -10.21
N VAL A 193 -12.03 4.87 -10.39
CA VAL A 193 -11.61 4.06 -11.53
C VAL A 193 -12.84 3.48 -12.22
N VAL A 194 -12.88 3.56 -13.53
CA VAL A 194 -13.90 2.88 -14.33
C VAL A 194 -13.29 1.65 -14.95
N LEU A 195 -13.85 0.50 -14.61
CA LEU A 195 -13.37 -0.81 -15.02
C LEU A 195 -14.37 -1.47 -16.01
N PRO A 196 -13.89 -2.27 -16.98
CA PRO A 196 -14.76 -2.98 -17.91
C PRO A 196 -15.39 -4.19 -17.22
N GLY A 197 -16.58 -4.00 -16.66
CA GLY A 197 -17.35 -5.06 -16.00
C GLY A 197 -16.66 -5.73 -14.82
N ALA A 198 -17.23 -6.82 -14.38
CA ALA A 198 -16.70 -7.64 -13.28
C ALA A 198 -15.32 -8.24 -13.58
N GLY A 199 -15.04 -8.57 -14.85
CA GLY A 199 -13.73 -9.06 -15.27
C GLY A 199 -12.62 -8.03 -15.05
N GLY A 200 -12.85 -6.77 -15.40
CA GLY A 200 -11.90 -5.69 -15.14
C GLY A 200 -11.66 -5.44 -13.64
N LEU A 201 -12.70 -5.62 -12.80
CA LEU A 201 -12.54 -5.54 -11.36
C LEU A 201 -11.73 -6.72 -10.80
N LEU A 202 -11.94 -7.93 -11.33
CA LEU A 202 -11.10 -9.08 -11.01
C LEU A 202 -9.63 -8.80 -11.34
N ASP A 203 -9.34 -8.30 -12.55
CA ASP A 203 -7.96 -7.99 -12.99
C ASP A 203 -7.33 -6.89 -12.12
N TRP A 204 -8.12 -5.89 -11.71
CA TRP A 204 -7.67 -4.87 -10.76
C TRP A 204 -7.24 -5.45 -9.41
N THR A 205 -8.02 -6.39 -8.87
CA THR A 205 -7.78 -6.99 -7.55
C THR A 205 -6.76 -8.13 -7.58
N ARG A 206 -6.53 -8.76 -8.74
CA ARG A 206 -5.63 -9.92 -8.90
C ARG A 206 -4.19 -9.62 -8.46
N GLY A 207 -3.65 -8.46 -8.81
CA GLY A 207 -2.30 -8.04 -8.44
C GLY A 207 -2.15 -7.47 -7.02
N THR A 208 -3.22 -7.47 -6.22
CA THR A 208 -3.24 -6.86 -4.88
C THR A 208 -4.01 -7.74 -3.89
N ALA A 209 -5.31 -7.60 -3.83
CA ALA A 209 -6.17 -8.23 -2.83
C ALA A 209 -6.19 -9.77 -2.90
N LEU A 210 -6.03 -10.36 -4.09
CA LEU A 210 -6.00 -11.81 -4.29
C LEU A 210 -4.66 -12.46 -3.97
N VAL A 211 -3.55 -11.72 -4.06
CA VAL A 211 -2.18 -12.26 -3.89
C VAL A 211 -2.04 -13.11 -2.63
N PRO A 212 -2.48 -12.68 -1.43
CA PRO A 212 -2.32 -13.46 -0.21
C PRO A 212 -3.04 -14.81 -0.22
N TYR A 213 -4.15 -14.93 -0.95
CA TYR A 213 -4.91 -16.17 -1.08
C TYR A 213 -4.26 -17.08 -2.12
N LEU A 214 -3.99 -16.55 -3.32
CA LEU A 214 -3.45 -17.32 -4.42
C LEU A 214 -2.04 -17.88 -4.14
N SER A 215 -1.26 -17.20 -3.29
CA SER A 215 0.06 -17.72 -2.87
C SER A 215 0.00 -18.93 -1.94
N ARG A 216 -1.19 -19.26 -1.42
CA ARG A 216 -1.43 -20.39 -0.49
C ARG A 216 -2.19 -21.55 -1.12
N LEU A 217 -2.88 -21.28 -2.20
CA LEU A 217 -3.65 -22.29 -2.93
C LEU A 217 -2.79 -22.96 -4.00
N GLY A 218 -3.01 -24.25 -4.20
CA GLY A 218 -2.51 -24.97 -5.37
C GLY A 218 -3.12 -24.40 -6.66
N ALA A 219 -2.58 -24.78 -7.81
CA ALA A 219 -3.01 -24.23 -9.10
C ALA A 219 -4.53 -24.47 -9.35
N GLU A 220 -5.02 -25.69 -9.13
CA GLU A 220 -6.42 -26.08 -9.33
C GLU A 220 -7.36 -25.30 -8.38
N ASP A 221 -7.05 -25.26 -7.08
CA ASP A 221 -7.85 -24.54 -6.09
C ASP A 221 -7.78 -23.04 -6.31
N GLY A 222 -6.65 -22.51 -6.77
CA GLY A 222 -6.50 -21.12 -7.18
C GLY A 222 -7.42 -20.73 -8.33
N GLU A 223 -7.55 -21.60 -9.35
CA GLU A 223 -8.49 -21.39 -10.47
C GLU A 223 -9.95 -21.46 -10.00
N ARG A 224 -10.29 -22.42 -9.17
CA ARG A 224 -11.63 -22.54 -8.56
C ARG A 224 -11.98 -21.29 -7.72
N PHE A 225 -11.04 -20.85 -6.90
CA PHE A 225 -11.20 -19.64 -6.08
C PHE A 225 -11.45 -18.39 -6.93
N VAL A 226 -10.65 -18.19 -7.98
CA VAL A 226 -10.81 -17.05 -8.90
C VAL A 226 -12.16 -17.12 -9.63
N ALA A 227 -12.59 -18.31 -10.06
CA ALA A 227 -13.89 -18.52 -10.73
C ALA A 227 -15.05 -18.20 -9.79
N ALA A 228 -15.02 -18.69 -8.54
CA ALA A 228 -16.04 -18.40 -7.54
C ALA A 228 -16.12 -16.91 -7.19
N TYR A 229 -14.98 -16.25 -7.03
CA TYR A 229 -14.95 -14.82 -6.80
C TYR A 229 -15.48 -14.02 -7.99
N LEU A 230 -15.10 -14.37 -9.23
CA LEU A 230 -15.61 -13.71 -10.44
C LEU A 230 -17.13 -13.85 -10.57
N GLU A 231 -17.70 -15.00 -10.23
CA GLU A 231 -19.14 -15.21 -10.28
C GLU A 231 -19.88 -14.27 -9.30
N ARG A 232 -19.37 -14.09 -8.08
CA ARG A 232 -19.90 -13.12 -7.13
C ARG A 232 -19.80 -11.68 -7.65
N LEU A 233 -18.66 -11.34 -8.27
CA LEU A 233 -18.51 -10.03 -8.90
C LEU A 233 -19.52 -9.82 -10.03
N ARG A 234 -19.76 -10.82 -10.89
CA ARG A 234 -20.75 -10.75 -11.98
C ARG A 234 -22.16 -10.60 -11.46
N SER A 235 -22.51 -11.35 -10.42
CA SER A 235 -23.82 -11.24 -9.76
C SER A 235 -24.03 -9.82 -9.20
N ARG A 236 -23.01 -9.20 -8.64
CA ARG A 236 -23.12 -7.85 -8.07
C ARG A 236 -23.05 -6.74 -9.13
N TRP A 237 -22.28 -6.95 -10.19
CA TRP A 237 -22.10 -6.02 -11.32
C TRP A 237 -22.30 -6.76 -12.64
N PRO A 238 -23.57 -6.96 -13.06
CA PRO A 238 -23.88 -7.70 -14.29
C PRO A 238 -23.59 -6.91 -15.57
N GLY A 239 -23.36 -5.58 -15.48
CA GLY A 239 -23.13 -4.72 -16.63
C GLY A 239 -21.67 -4.67 -17.08
N GLU A 240 -21.46 -4.03 -18.22
CA GLU A 240 -20.13 -3.88 -18.84
C GLU A 240 -19.25 -2.81 -18.16
N ARG A 241 -19.77 -2.08 -17.17
CA ARG A 241 -19.09 -0.94 -16.54
C ARG A 241 -19.19 -1.04 -15.03
N VAL A 242 -18.05 -1.03 -14.36
CA VAL A 242 -17.94 -0.94 -12.90
C VAL A 242 -17.26 0.38 -12.53
N TYR A 243 -17.97 1.22 -11.77
CA TYR A 243 -17.35 2.34 -11.09
C TYR A 243 -16.76 1.83 -9.77
N TYR A 244 -15.44 1.89 -9.65
CA TYR A 244 -14.72 1.45 -8.47
C TYR A 244 -14.18 2.66 -7.70
N ALA A 245 -14.75 2.91 -6.52
CA ALA A 245 -14.32 3.95 -5.61
C ALA A 245 -13.09 3.45 -4.83
N PHE A 246 -11.92 3.72 -5.38
CA PHE A 246 -10.65 3.31 -4.79
C PHE A 246 -10.24 4.31 -3.70
N THR A 247 -10.51 3.96 -2.44
CA THR A 247 -10.28 4.82 -1.28
C THR A 247 -8.90 4.60 -0.68
N ARG A 248 -8.23 5.68 -0.32
CA ARG A 248 -6.94 5.70 0.35
C ARG A 248 -6.98 6.61 1.58
N VAL A 249 -6.26 6.21 2.62
CA VAL A 249 -5.90 7.12 3.72
C VAL A 249 -4.49 7.61 3.48
N LEU A 250 -4.30 8.92 3.55
CA LEU A 250 -3.02 9.59 3.45
C LEU A 250 -2.81 10.40 4.72
N PHE A 251 -1.60 10.36 5.26
CA PHE A 251 -1.25 11.23 6.37
C PHE A 251 0.21 11.63 6.35
N THR A 252 0.47 12.80 6.92
CA THR A 252 1.82 13.28 7.26
C THR A 252 1.83 13.73 8.71
N ALA A 253 2.98 13.55 9.36
CA ALA A 253 3.22 14.03 10.71
C ALA A 253 4.66 14.52 10.82
N ARG A 254 4.88 15.64 11.55
CA ARG A 254 6.21 16.20 11.78
C ARG A 254 6.59 16.02 13.25
N LYS A 255 7.79 15.49 13.48
CA LYS A 255 8.38 15.43 14.81
C LYS A 255 8.85 16.82 15.21
N PRO A 256 8.51 17.34 16.40
CA PRO A 256 9.05 18.61 16.86
C PRO A 256 10.59 18.64 16.84
N GLY A 257 11.16 19.84 16.62
CA GLY A 257 12.60 20.05 16.63
C GLY A 257 13.18 20.19 18.04
#